data_3226e7eb01fd65062c346bc5eb10a562
#
_entry.id   3226e7eb01fd65062c346bc5eb10a562
#
_cell.length_a   1.000
_cell.length_b   1.000
_cell.length_c   1.000
_cell.angle_alpha   90.00
_cell.angle_beta   90.00
_cell.angle_gamma   90.00
#
_symmetry.space_group_name_H-M   'P 1'
#
loop_
_entity.id
_entity.type
_entity.pdbx_description
1 polymer ?
#
loop_
_entity_poly.entity_id
_entity_poly.type
_entity_poly.pdbx_seq_one_letter_code
_entity_poly.pdbx_strand_id
1 'polypeptide(L)'
;MMFGANSMIDGAVIQVITDKADRIREALGVTVPVPEDSASVTSALMQAMLLKSERHRSQGMFDFGEADAQLEVEWRNAEDSAKKSQARYAQGALKPAEVLPEWQRLRALNGGPDEVERFTRRALSRLEAPLDTTGKHPRVHYDRLPTQLRERMEARGFTGSRAVSFADDPEPDVTHVGRVHPLVATLAETLAEGALDPGGTREIEPLGRCGTWRTRAVESVTTVLLMRLRFTLTVSGRRTLLAEEATALAFRRGEQNPFATGANALALLEQEATGNIERIAIERQVGEALNRLDDYEPAIGTFAHERAEALREDHDRVKVATRGEGATTEVEPALPADVIGLYVLVPEIV
;
A
#
# COMPACT_ATOMS: atom_id res chain seq x y z
N MET A 1 13.96 4.57 -22.48
CA MET A 1 15.16 4.75 -23.34
C MET A 1 15.87 3.42 -23.42
N MET A 2 16.12 2.91 -24.65
CA MET A 2 16.97 1.74 -24.87
C MET A 2 18.39 2.24 -25.10
N PHE A 3 19.33 1.79 -24.28
CA PHE A 3 20.76 2.08 -24.42
C PHE A 3 21.45 0.89 -25.09
N GLY A 4 22.22 1.15 -26.13
CA GLY A 4 23.03 0.13 -26.80
C GLY A 4 24.32 -0.12 -26.00
N ALA A 5 24.50 -1.33 -25.49
CA ALA A 5 25.63 -1.73 -24.64
C ALA A 5 27.05 -1.62 -25.28
N ASN A 6 27.17 -1.16 -26.52
CA ASN A 6 28.42 -1.11 -27.30
C ASN A 6 28.80 0.28 -27.83
N SER A 7 28.21 1.36 -27.36
CA SER A 7 28.60 2.72 -27.77
C SER A 7 29.53 3.35 -26.74
N MET A 8 30.77 3.59 -27.10
CA MET A 8 31.78 4.31 -26.25
C MET A 8 31.29 5.73 -25.87
N ILE A 9 30.33 6.28 -26.60
CA ILE A 9 29.78 7.61 -26.40
C ILE A 9 28.73 7.57 -25.26
N ASP A 10 27.89 6.55 -25.26
CA ASP A 10 26.86 6.39 -24.21
C ASP A 10 27.49 6.17 -22.84
N GLY A 11 28.61 5.42 -22.79
CA GLY A 11 29.35 5.20 -21.54
C GLY A 11 29.95 6.48 -20.96
N ALA A 12 30.55 7.35 -21.80
CA ALA A 12 31.14 8.60 -21.34
C ALA A 12 30.10 9.61 -20.84
N VAL A 13 28.94 9.66 -21.51
CA VAL A 13 27.82 10.54 -21.13
C VAL A 13 27.18 10.09 -19.82
N ILE A 14 26.93 8.78 -19.67
CA ILE A 14 26.37 8.21 -18.44
C ILE A 14 27.33 8.45 -17.27
N GLN A 15 28.65 8.33 -17.51
CA GLN A 15 29.64 8.55 -16.46
C GLN A 15 29.67 9.99 -15.98
N VAL A 16 29.60 10.98 -16.88
CA VAL A 16 29.54 12.41 -16.51
C VAL A 16 28.29 12.73 -15.72
N ILE A 17 27.14 12.19 -16.14
CA ILE A 17 25.86 12.39 -15.43
C ILE A 17 25.90 11.74 -14.05
N THR A 18 26.45 10.52 -13.96
CA THR A 18 26.54 9.78 -12.68
C THR A 18 27.50 10.46 -11.73
N ASP A 19 28.70 10.85 -12.19
CA ASP A 19 29.69 11.55 -11.38
C ASP A 19 29.16 12.89 -10.85
N LYS A 20 28.38 13.61 -11.67
CA LYS A 20 27.77 14.88 -11.27
C LYS A 20 26.63 14.69 -10.28
N ALA A 21 25.78 13.67 -10.48
CA ALA A 21 24.71 13.30 -9.55
C ALA A 21 25.27 12.82 -8.18
N ASP A 22 26.37 12.05 -8.21
CA ASP A 22 27.03 11.59 -6.98
C ASP A 22 27.67 12.75 -6.19
N ARG A 23 28.32 13.71 -6.87
CA ARG A 23 28.87 14.92 -6.20
C ARG A 23 27.76 15.76 -5.54
N ILE A 24 26.61 15.88 -6.20
CA ILE A 24 25.45 16.61 -5.63
C ILE A 24 24.88 15.86 -4.44
N ARG A 25 24.79 14.53 -4.52
CA ARG A 25 24.34 13.68 -3.42
C ARG A 25 25.29 13.77 -2.22
N GLU A 26 26.62 13.76 -2.45
CA GLU A 26 27.62 13.92 -1.39
C GLU A 26 27.59 15.33 -0.77
N ALA A 27 27.38 16.38 -1.58
CA ALA A 27 27.36 17.75 -1.09
C ALA A 27 26.07 18.14 -0.38
N LEU A 28 24.92 17.59 -0.79
CA LEU A 28 23.59 17.97 -0.30
C LEU A 28 22.92 16.88 0.54
N GLY A 29 23.41 15.64 0.55
CA GLY A 29 22.76 14.51 1.22
C GLY A 29 21.40 14.13 0.63
N VAL A 30 21.06 14.63 -0.56
CA VAL A 30 19.76 14.42 -1.23
C VAL A 30 19.99 13.91 -2.65
N THR A 31 19.20 12.94 -3.07
CA THR A 31 19.17 12.47 -4.47
C THR A 31 18.42 13.50 -5.31
N VAL A 32 19.13 14.24 -6.15
CA VAL A 32 18.51 15.17 -7.10
C VAL A 32 18.07 14.37 -8.32
N PRO A 33 16.78 14.40 -8.70
CA PRO A 33 16.34 13.76 -9.93
C PRO A 33 17.04 14.44 -11.11
N VAL A 34 17.50 13.63 -12.07
CA VAL A 34 18.01 14.13 -13.35
C VAL A 34 16.91 14.98 -13.99
N PRO A 35 17.21 16.20 -14.48
CA PRO A 35 16.20 17.06 -15.08
C PRO A 35 15.39 16.33 -16.15
N GLU A 36 14.06 16.31 -16.01
CA GLU A 36 13.15 15.59 -16.91
C GLU A 36 13.02 16.28 -18.27
N ASP A 37 13.50 17.49 -18.41
CA ASP A 37 13.51 18.17 -19.72
C ASP A 37 14.64 17.60 -20.59
N SER A 38 14.37 16.36 -21.04
CA SER A 38 15.28 15.57 -21.86
C SER A 38 15.56 16.19 -23.23
N ALA A 39 14.81 17.19 -23.64
CA ALA A 39 14.98 17.83 -24.95
C ALA A 39 16.22 18.72 -24.98
N SER A 40 16.51 19.50 -23.94
CA SER A 40 17.69 20.36 -23.85
C SER A 40 18.97 19.53 -23.64
N VAL A 41 18.91 18.52 -22.75
CA VAL A 41 20.03 17.60 -22.52
C VAL A 41 20.33 16.76 -23.78
N THR A 42 19.29 16.25 -24.45
CA THR A 42 19.42 15.48 -25.69
C THR A 42 19.91 16.36 -26.84
N SER A 43 19.47 17.62 -26.93
CA SER A 43 19.92 18.59 -27.92
C SER A 43 21.40 18.98 -27.73
N ALA A 44 21.82 19.26 -26.50
CA ALA A 44 23.21 19.53 -26.15
C ALA A 44 24.13 18.34 -26.45
N LEU A 45 23.68 17.12 -26.13
CA LEU A 45 24.40 15.88 -26.45
C LEU A 45 24.48 15.62 -27.96
N MET A 46 23.39 15.83 -28.72
CA MET A 46 23.41 15.72 -30.18
C MET A 46 24.30 16.76 -30.84
N GLN A 47 24.32 17.99 -30.36
CA GLN A 47 25.19 19.05 -30.84
C GLN A 47 26.67 18.74 -30.56
N ALA A 48 27.00 18.23 -29.38
CA ALA A 48 28.33 17.74 -29.03
C ALA A 48 28.79 16.56 -29.90
N MET A 49 27.86 15.66 -30.27
CA MET A 49 28.13 14.53 -31.18
C MET A 49 28.36 14.98 -32.61
N LEU A 50 27.60 15.95 -33.12
CA LEU A 50 27.74 16.50 -34.49
C LEU A 50 29.05 17.26 -34.66
N LEU A 51 29.45 18.05 -33.68
CA LEU A 51 30.74 18.75 -33.66
C LEU A 51 31.94 17.79 -33.61
N LYS A 52 31.76 16.60 -33.03
CA LYS A 52 32.81 15.56 -32.95
C LYS A 52 33.04 14.86 -34.28
N SER A 53 32.02 14.73 -35.13
CA SER A 53 32.14 14.08 -36.44
C SER A 53 33.03 14.87 -37.45
N GLU A 54 33.12 16.19 -37.29
CA GLU A 54 33.92 17.07 -38.19
C GLU A 54 35.41 17.23 -37.76
N ARG A 55 35.79 16.88 -36.52
CA ARG A 55 37.14 17.09 -35.95
C ARG A 55 37.92 15.85 -35.59
N HIS A 56 37.72 14.77 -36.28
CA HIS A 56 38.45 13.51 -36.00
C HIS A 56 39.83 13.52 -36.64
N ARG A 57 40.73 14.40 -36.20
CA ARG A 57 42.18 14.30 -36.57
C ARG A 57 43.19 15.02 -35.65
N SER A 58 42.96 15.31 -34.42
CA SER A 58 44.10 15.61 -33.52
C SER A 58 43.73 15.54 -32.03
N GLN A 59 44.55 14.83 -31.34
CA GLN A 59 44.75 14.71 -29.91
C GLN A 59 44.16 15.79 -28.99
N GLY A 60 43.51 15.35 -27.89
CA GLY A 60 43.56 16.03 -26.61
C GLY A 60 42.30 16.73 -26.20
N MET A 61 41.82 16.33 -25.07
CA MET A 61 40.98 17.07 -24.15
C MET A 61 39.70 17.70 -24.74
N PHE A 62 38.56 17.14 -24.35
CA PHE A 62 37.24 17.61 -24.75
C PHE A 62 36.98 19.01 -24.19
N ASP A 63 36.93 20.01 -25.06
CA ASP A 63 36.40 21.33 -24.74
C ASP A 63 34.92 21.36 -25.11
N PHE A 64 34.07 21.31 -24.13
CA PHE A 64 32.60 21.34 -24.30
C PHE A 64 32.03 22.76 -24.26
N GLY A 65 32.85 23.78 -24.22
CA GLY A 65 32.57 25.22 -24.31
C GLY A 65 31.17 25.67 -23.93
N GLU A 66 30.34 25.91 -24.91
CA GLU A 66 28.97 26.45 -24.70
C GLU A 66 27.95 25.40 -24.22
N ALA A 67 28.10 24.14 -24.61
CA ALA A 67 27.19 23.07 -24.17
C ALA A 67 27.41 22.68 -22.70
N ASP A 68 28.66 22.75 -22.23
CA ASP A 68 29.01 22.52 -20.83
C ASP A 68 28.53 23.69 -19.95
N ALA A 69 28.61 24.92 -20.45
CA ALA A 69 28.12 26.09 -19.76
C ALA A 69 26.59 26.07 -19.59
N GLN A 70 25.85 25.62 -20.60
CA GLN A 70 24.39 25.53 -20.53
C GLN A 70 23.93 24.38 -19.63
N LEU A 71 24.61 23.24 -19.68
CA LEU A 71 24.37 22.12 -18.77
C LEU A 71 24.71 22.51 -17.31
N GLU A 72 25.80 23.28 -17.10
CA GLU A 72 26.15 23.81 -15.77
C GLU A 72 25.13 24.78 -15.21
N VAL A 73 24.54 25.63 -16.04
CA VAL A 73 23.45 26.53 -15.62
C VAL A 73 22.21 25.74 -15.22
N GLU A 74 21.82 24.74 -15.97
CA GLU A 74 20.66 23.90 -15.63
C GLU A 74 20.88 23.09 -14.35
N TRP A 75 22.07 22.51 -14.18
CA TRP A 75 22.45 21.83 -12.94
C TRP A 75 22.49 22.78 -11.74
N ARG A 76 23.01 24.00 -11.91
CA ARG A 76 23.04 25.01 -10.85
C ARG A 76 21.63 25.45 -10.48
N ASN A 77 20.74 25.58 -11.45
CA ASN A 77 19.32 25.87 -11.20
C ASN A 77 18.62 24.71 -10.48
N ALA A 78 18.92 23.47 -10.85
CA ALA A 78 18.41 22.28 -10.16
C ALA A 78 18.95 22.17 -8.73
N GLU A 79 20.25 22.47 -8.53
CA GLU A 79 20.88 22.53 -7.19
C GLU A 79 20.29 23.65 -6.33
N ASP A 80 20.09 24.86 -6.88
CA ASP A 80 19.46 25.97 -6.18
C ASP A 80 17.99 25.70 -5.86
N SER A 81 17.29 25.01 -6.73
CA SER A 81 15.92 24.56 -6.50
C SER A 81 15.86 23.48 -5.40
N ALA A 82 16.81 22.54 -5.40
CA ALA A 82 16.94 21.53 -4.35
C ALA A 82 17.32 22.17 -3.01
N LYS A 83 18.27 23.11 -2.98
CA LYS A 83 18.63 23.91 -1.78
C LYS A 83 17.47 24.73 -1.27
N LYS A 84 16.71 25.38 -2.15
CA LYS A 84 15.49 26.13 -1.76
C LYS A 84 14.42 25.20 -1.23
N SER A 85 14.26 24.02 -1.81
CA SER A 85 13.35 22.98 -1.33
C SER A 85 13.81 22.46 0.03
N GLN A 86 15.10 22.16 0.21
CA GLN A 86 15.67 21.73 1.47
C GLN A 86 15.57 22.83 2.56
N ALA A 87 15.84 24.10 2.22
CA ALA A 87 15.65 25.23 3.11
C ALA A 87 14.17 25.43 3.48
N ARG A 88 13.25 25.21 2.54
CA ARG A 88 11.81 25.25 2.77
C ARG A 88 11.33 24.11 3.69
N TYR A 89 11.87 22.91 3.55
CA TYR A 89 11.63 21.77 4.44
C TYR A 89 12.30 21.97 5.81
N ALA A 90 13.51 22.54 5.87
CA ALA A 90 14.22 22.83 7.12
C ALA A 90 13.63 24.02 7.89
N GLN A 91 13.09 25.04 7.19
CA GLN A 91 12.44 26.20 7.81
C GLN A 91 10.97 25.95 8.15
N GLY A 92 10.32 25.03 7.47
CA GLY A 92 9.04 24.45 7.88
C GLY A 92 9.31 23.35 8.88
N ALA A 93 9.94 23.65 10.03
CA ALA A 93 10.22 22.65 11.05
C ALA A 93 8.95 21.86 11.37
N LEU A 94 8.79 20.73 10.67
CA LEU A 94 7.88 19.68 11.08
C LEU A 94 8.34 19.33 12.50
N LYS A 95 7.60 19.77 13.50
CA LYS A 95 7.95 19.41 14.86
C LYS A 95 7.69 17.93 14.99
N PRO A 96 8.71 17.09 15.21
CA PRO A 96 8.51 15.64 15.31
C PRO A 96 7.40 15.28 16.30
N ALA A 97 7.27 16.07 17.36
CA ALA A 97 6.23 15.91 18.37
C ALA A 97 4.79 16.11 17.85
N GLU A 98 4.59 16.87 16.76
CA GLU A 98 3.27 17.10 16.17
C GLU A 98 2.95 16.08 15.05
N VAL A 99 3.98 15.64 14.31
CA VAL A 99 3.81 14.73 13.15
C VAL A 99 3.90 13.26 13.55
N LEU A 100 4.76 12.93 14.51
CA LEU A 100 4.98 11.54 14.92
C LEU A 100 3.71 10.85 15.47
N PRO A 101 2.89 11.49 16.32
CA PRO A 101 1.64 10.90 16.79
C PRO A 101 0.65 10.65 15.66
N GLU A 102 0.55 11.57 14.69
CA GLU A 102 -0.34 11.44 13.54
C GLU A 102 0.13 10.33 12.59
N TRP A 103 1.43 10.26 12.34
CA TRP A 103 2.04 9.18 11.57
C TRP A 103 1.82 7.81 12.24
N GLN A 104 2.01 7.72 13.55
CA GLN A 104 1.75 6.50 14.32
C GLN A 104 0.29 6.08 14.26
N ARG A 105 -0.63 7.06 14.34
CA ARG A 105 -2.07 6.83 14.22
C ARG A 105 -2.45 6.31 12.82
N LEU A 106 -1.98 6.95 11.75
CA LEU A 106 -2.20 6.51 10.37
C LEU A 106 -1.61 5.12 10.14
N ARG A 107 -0.45 4.84 10.73
CA ARG A 107 0.19 3.54 10.66
C ARG A 107 -0.64 2.46 11.37
N ALA A 108 -1.16 2.76 12.55
CA ALA A 108 -2.04 1.86 13.30
C ALA A 108 -3.34 1.57 12.51
N LEU A 109 -3.93 2.57 11.85
CA LEU A 109 -5.11 2.40 11.00
C LEU A 109 -4.83 1.53 9.76
N ASN A 110 -3.62 1.60 9.21
CA ASN A 110 -3.22 0.83 8.04
C ASN A 110 -2.75 -0.61 8.36
N GLY A 111 -2.68 -0.98 9.62
CA GLY A 111 -2.10 -2.22 10.09
C GLY A 111 -0.57 -2.16 10.18
N GLY A 112 -0.03 -2.56 11.32
CA GLY A 112 1.41 -2.59 11.60
C GLY A 112 2.09 -3.89 11.18
N PRO A 113 3.34 -4.09 11.60
CA PRO A 113 4.08 -5.32 11.37
C PRO A 113 3.36 -6.59 11.83
N ASP A 114 2.68 -6.53 12.98
CA ASP A 114 1.96 -7.67 13.58
C ASP A 114 0.78 -8.12 12.70
N GLU A 115 0.05 -7.19 12.09
CA GLU A 115 -1.04 -7.49 11.17
C GLU A 115 -0.53 -8.09 9.87
N VAL A 116 0.60 -7.60 9.36
CA VAL A 116 1.24 -8.14 8.15
C VAL A 116 1.75 -9.56 8.42
N GLU A 117 2.38 -9.80 9.58
CA GLU A 117 2.80 -11.13 9.99
C GLU A 117 1.61 -12.07 10.13
N ARG A 118 0.58 -11.66 10.87
CA ARG A 118 -0.64 -12.44 11.08
C ARG A 118 -1.32 -12.80 9.76
N PHE A 119 -1.49 -11.82 8.87
CA PHE A 119 -2.03 -12.06 7.53
C PHE A 119 -1.18 -13.06 6.75
N THR A 120 0.13 -12.83 6.66
CA THR A 120 1.05 -13.67 5.89
C THR A 120 1.06 -15.10 6.41
N ARG A 121 1.12 -15.28 7.74
CA ARG A 121 1.07 -16.59 8.40
C ARG A 121 -0.22 -17.34 8.10
N ARG A 122 -1.37 -16.68 8.25
CA ARG A 122 -2.69 -17.28 7.97
C ARG A 122 -2.87 -17.62 6.49
N ALA A 123 -2.46 -16.71 5.60
CA ALA A 123 -2.54 -16.90 4.15
C ALA A 123 -1.69 -18.10 3.69
N LEU A 124 -0.43 -18.16 4.11
CA LEU A 124 0.46 -19.27 3.79
C LEU A 124 -0.02 -20.60 4.38
N SER A 125 -0.52 -20.60 5.63
CA SER A 125 -1.10 -21.80 6.24
C SER A 125 -2.30 -22.32 5.46
N ARG A 126 -3.18 -21.42 5.02
CA ARG A 126 -4.34 -21.79 4.20
C ARG A 126 -3.96 -22.35 2.84
N LEU A 127 -2.84 -21.90 2.28
CA LEU A 127 -2.29 -22.38 1.01
C LEU A 127 -1.40 -23.61 1.16
N GLU A 128 -1.46 -24.30 2.31
CA GLU A 128 -0.66 -25.49 2.65
C GLU A 128 0.87 -25.28 2.56
N ALA A 129 1.31 -24.03 2.61
CA ALA A 129 2.72 -23.63 2.61
C ALA A 129 3.08 -22.84 3.87
N PRO A 130 2.88 -23.39 5.08
CA PRO A 130 3.03 -22.64 6.33
C PRO A 130 4.42 -22.07 6.49
N LEU A 131 4.48 -20.91 7.14
CA LEU A 131 5.73 -20.26 7.51
C LEU A 131 6.54 -21.18 8.44
N ASP A 132 7.78 -21.45 8.06
CA ASP A 132 8.69 -22.25 8.88
C ASP A 132 9.27 -21.36 10.00
N THR A 133 9.00 -21.73 11.25
CA THR A 133 9.43 -20.99 12.43
C THR A 133 10.47 -21.75 13.27
N THR A 134 11.09 -22.79 12.71
CA THR A 134 12.06 -23.63 13.44
C THR A 134 13.41 -22.95 13.66
N GLY A 135 13.74 -21.91 12.86
CA GLY A 135 15.01 -21.17 12.93
C GLY A 135 14.91 -19.88 13.74
N LYS A 136 16.03 -19.12 13.80
CA LYS A 136 16.10 -17.78 14.42
C LYS A 136 15.10 -16.80 13.79
N HIS A 137 14.94 -16.88 12.48
CA HIS A 137 14.00 -16.08 11.69
C HIS A 137 13.01 -16.99 10.98
N PRO A 138 11.73 -16.60 10.90
CA PRO A 138 10.76 -17.33 10.09
C PRO A 138 11.25 -17.41 8.62
N ARG A 139 10.90 -18.51 7.95
CA ARG A 139 11.28 -18.72 6.55
C ARG A 139 10.07 -18.98 5.68
N VAL A 140 10.05 -18.38 4.51
CA VAL A 140 9.08 -18.66 3.45
C VAL A 140 9.72 -19.62 2.45
N HIS A 141 9.03 -20.72 2.17
CA HIS A 141 9.40 -21.69 1.15
C HIS A 141 8.60 -21.43 -0.12
N TYR A 142 9.15 -20.64 -1.05
CA TYR A 142 8.47 -20.27 -2.29
C TYR A 142 8.21 -21.46 -3.21
N ASP A 143 9.04 -22.49 -3.15
CA ASP A 143 8.90 -23.75 -3.87
C ASP A 143 7.70 -24.60 -3.43
N ARG A 144 7.17 -24.37 -2.23
CA ARG A 144 5.98 -25.05 -1.69
C ARG A 144 4.67 -24.35 -1.99
N LEU A 145 4.72 -23.15 -2.57
CA LEU A 145 3.51 -22.41 -2.92
C LEU A 145 2.74 -23.12 -4.05
N PRO A 146 1.40 -22.96 -4.11
CA PRO A 146 0.60 -23.38 -5.25
C PRO A 146 1.20 -22.89 -6.57
N THR A 147 1.04 -23.66 -7.64
CA THR A 147 1.75 -23.42 -8.91
C THR A 147 1.61 -22.00 -9.42
N GLN A 148 0.40 -21.47 -9.50
CA GLN A 148 0.16 -20.12 -9.99
C GLN A 148 0.83 -19.04 -9.12
N LEU A 149 0.76 -19.19 -7.80
CA LEU A 149 1.38 -18.27 -6.86
C LEU A 149 2.90 -18.34 -6.94
N ARG A 150 3.45 -19.55 -7.05
CA ARG A 150 4.88 -19.77 -7.22
C ARG A 150 5.40 -19.09 -8.48
N GLU A 151 4.77 -19.29 -9.63
CA GLU A 151 5.15 -18.66 -10.90
C GLU A 151 5.12 -17.12 -10.82
N ARG A 152 4.11 -16.54 -10.17
CA ARG A 152 4.04 -15.08 -9.91
C ARG A 152 5.21 -14.58 -9.05
N MET A 153 5.63 -15.40 -8.07
CA MET A 153 6.76 -15.04 -7.19
C MET A 153 8.11 -15.24 -7.90
N GLU A 154 8.27 -16.31 -8.65
CA GLU A 154 9.46 -16.58 -9.48
C GLU A 154 9.71 -15.48 -10.51
N ALA A 155 8.65 -15.01 -11.19
CA ALA A 155 8.73 -13.88 -12.11
C ALA A 155 9.21 -12.57 -11.47
N ARG A 156 9.07 -12.45 -10.14
CA ARG A 156 9.56 -11.32 -9.32
C ARG A 156 10.90 -11.62 -8.64
N GLY A 157 11.55 -12.74 -8.97
CA GLY A 157 12.85 -13.14 -8.44
C GLY A 157 12.83 -13.78 -7.04
N PHE A 158 11.66 -14.23 -6.57
CA PHE A 158 11.53 -14.93 -5.29
C PHE A 158 11.46 -16.44 -5.53
N THR A 159 12.55 -17.14 -5.21
CA THR A 159 12.70 -18.59 -5.38
C THR A 159 13.29 -19.24 -4.13
N GLY A 160 13.08 -20.55 -3.99
CA GLY A 160 13.67 -21.35 -2.91
C GLY A 160 13.13 -20.98 -1.53
N SER A 161 14.02 -20.98 -0.53
CA SER A 161 13.67 -20.66 0.85
C SER A 161 14.37 -19.40 1.31
N ARG A 162 13.65 -18.43 1.85
CA ARG A 162 14.22 -17.16 2.34
C ARG A 162 13.80 -16.88 3.78
N ALA A 163 14.77 -16.43 4.59
CA ALA A 163 14.48 -15.87 5.91
C ALA A 163 13.76 -14.52 5.76
N VAL A 164 12.72 -14.30 6.54
CA VAL A 164 11.91 -13.08 6.51
C VAL A 164 11.80 -12.45 7.89
N SER A 165 11.62 -11.14 7.92
CA SER A 165 11.28 -10.37 9.12
C SER A 165 10.14 -9.42 8.82
N PHE A 166 9.22 -9.28 9.75
CA PHE A 166 8.13 -8.32 9.69
C PHE A 166 8.44 -7.04 10.47
N ALA A 167 9.52 -7.04 11.27
CA ALA A 167 9.95 -5.87 12.02
C ALA A 167 10.40 -4.74 11.10
N ASP A 168 10.25 -3.50 11.55
CA ASP A 168 10.61 -2.30 10.78
C ASP A 168 12.11 -2.15 10.53
N ASP A 169 12.93 -2.71 11.42
CA ASP A 169 14.39 -2.70 11.34
C ASP A 169 14.90 -4.15 11.29
N PRO A 170 14.84 -4.80 10.13
CA PRO A 170 15.29 -6.17 9.97
C PRO A 170 16.81 -6.29 10.07
N GLU A 171 17.30 -7.44 10.57
CA GLU A 171 18.72 -7.75 10.54
C GLU A 171 19.25 -7.80 9.09
N PRO A 172 20.54 -7.51 8.87
CA PRO A 172 21.18 -7.76 7.58
C PRO A 172 20.95 -9.21 7.12
N ASP A 173 20.78 -9.42 5.84
CA ASP A 173 20.53 -10.73 5.21
C ASP A 173 19.12 -11.35 5.46
N VAL A 174 18.24 -10.67 6.14
CA VAL A 174 16.84 -11.07 6.32
C VAL A 174 15.93 -10.21 5.44
N THR A 175 15.06 -10.84 4.65
CA THR A 175 14.15 -10.11 3.78
C THR A 175 13.05 -9.43 4.60
N HIS A 176 12.97 -8.10 4.56
CA HIS A 176 11.87 -7.37 5.18
C HIS A 176 10.56 -7.61 4.41
N VAL A 177 9.53 -8.06 5.12
CA VAL A 177 8.19 -8.29 4.56
C VAL A 177 7.21 -7.29 5.17
N GLY A 178 7.14 -6.13 4.58
CA GLY A 178 6.17 -5.10 4.91
C GLY A 178 4.88 -5.23 4.07
N ARG A 179 3.91 -4.36 4.32
CA ARG A 179 2.60 -4.37 3.67
C ARG A 179 2.65 -4.32 2.13
N VAL A 180 3.61 -3.59 1.57
CA VAL A 180 3.79 -3.44 0.11
C VAL A 180 4.73 -4.50 -0.49
N HIS A 181 5.20 -5.45 0.31
CA HIS A 181 6.08 -6.49 -0.19
C HIS A 181 5.37 -7.38 -1.21
N PRO A 182 6.02 -7.79 -2.32
CA PRO A 182 5.41 -8.60 -3.37
C PRO A 182 4.71 -9.87 -2.88
N LEU A 183 5.24 -10.53 -1.84
CA LEU A 183 4.61 -11.69 -1.24
C LEU A 183 3.23 -11.35 -0.67
N VAL A 184 3.13 -10.26 0.13
CA VAL A 184 1.88 -9.84 0.76
C VAL A 184 0.85 -9.46 -0.29
N ALA A 185 1.26 -8.68 -1.30
CA ALA A 185 0.38 -8.28 -2.40
C ALA A 185 -0.13 -9.49 -3.18
N THR A 186 0.77 -10.41 -3.55
CA THR A 186 0.38 -11.60 -4.33
C THR A 186 -0.50 -12.55 -3.53
N LEU A 187 -0.25 -12.75 -2.23
CA LEU A 187 -1.13 -13.51 -1.34
C LEU A 187 -2.52 -12.87 -1.26
N ALA A 188 -2.59 -11.55 -1.06
CA ALA A 188 -3.86 -10.83 -0.97
C ALA A 188 -4.66 -10.91 -2.28
N GLU A 189 -4.01 -10.70 -3.43
CA GLU A 189 -4.62 -10.85 -4.76
C GLU A 189 -5.17 -12.27 -4.96
N THR A 190 -4.37 -13.28 -4.67
CA THR A 190 -4.75 -14.70 -4.83
C THR A 190 -5.95 -15.08 -3.96
N LEU A 191 -5.96 -14.64 -2.71
CA LEU A 191 -7.07 -14.90 -1.79
C LEU A 191 -8.33 -14.13 -2.21
N ALA A 192 -8.19 -12.89 -2.68
CA ALA A 192 -9.31 -12.10 -3.18
C ALA A 192 -9.90 -12.70 -4.47
N GLU A 193 -9.07 -13.14 -5.41
CA GLU A 193 -9.48 -13.87 -6.60
C GLU A 193 -10.28 -15.12 -6.22
N GLY A 194 -9.79 -15.94 -5.27
CA GLY A 194 -10.49 -17.14 -4.78
C GLY A 194 -11.82 -16.83 -4.06
N ALA A 195 -11.95 -15.64 -3.46
CA ALA A 195 -13.20 -15.21 -2.83
C ALA A 195 -14.25 -14.72 -3.84
N LEU A 196 -13.82 -14.20 -4.99
CA LEU A 196 -14.67 -13.61 -6.02
C LEU A 196 -15.06 -14.63 -7.11
N ASP A 197 -14.24 -15.64 -7.34
CA ASP A 197 -14.48 -16.70 -8.33
C ASP A 197 -14.57 -18.09 -7.69
N PRO A 198 -15.73 -18.47 -7.14
CA PRO A 198 -15.93 -19.77 -6.52
C PRO A 198 -15.87 -20.95 -7.52
N GLY A 199 -15.89 -20.68 -8.83
CA GLY A 199 -15.78 -21.67 -9.90
C GLY A 199 -14.37 -21.82 -10.49
N GLY A 200 -13.41 -21.02 -10.03
CA GLY A 200 -12.06 -20.95 -10.56
C GLY A 200 -11.22 -22.21 -10.39
N THR A 201 -10.02 -22.18 -10.92
CA THR A 201 -9.06 -23.28 -10.88
C THR A 201 -8.80 -23.79 -9.45
N ARG A 202 -9.04 -25.06 -9.23
CA ARG A 202 -9.12 -25.76 -7.94
C ARG A 202 -7.82 -25.88 -7.13
N GLU A 203 -6.79 -25.11 -7.41
CA GLU A 203 -5.57 -25.13 -6.60
C GLU A 203 -5.76 -24.46 -5.22
N ILE A 204 -6.78 -23.60 -5.08
CA ILE A 204 -7.07 -22.88 -3.85
C ILE A 204 -8.55 -23.06 -3.53
N GLU A 205 -8.86 -23.55 -2.34
CA GLU A 205 -10.24 -23.60 -1.88
C GLU A 205 -10.87 -22.21 -1.85
N PRO A 206 -12.07 -22.04 -2.42
CA PRO A 206 -12.77 -20.76 -2.41
C PRO A 206 -12.92 -20.21 -1.00
N LEU A 207 -12.67 -18.92 -0.82
CA LEU A 207 -12.95 -18.24 0.44
C LEU A 207 -14.44 -17.93 0.53
N GLY A 208 -15.08 -18.45 1.59
CA GLY A 208 -16.45 -18.06 1.90
C GLY A 208 -16.52 -16.60 2.32
N ARG A 209 -17.32 -15.80 1.62
CA ARG A 209 -17.62 -14.42 2.00
C ARG A 209 -18.74 -14.33 3.05
N CYS A 210 -19.39 -15.44 3.32
CA CYS A 210 -20.41 -15.57 4.35
C CYS A 210 -20.10 -16.73 5.27
N GLY A 211 -20.40 -16.60 6.55
CA GLY A 211 -20.17 -17.66 7.50
C GLY A 211 -20.95 -17.46 8.80
N THR A 212 -21.05 -18.56 9.56
CA THR A 212 -21.69 -18.56 10.88
C THR A 212 -20.90 -19.47 11.81
N TRP A 213 -20.64 -19.01 13.02
CA TRP A 213 -20.02 -19.83 14.07
C TRP A 213 -20.50 -19.42 15.46
N ARG A 214 -20.31 -20.31 16.43
CA ARG A 214 -20.56 -20.04 17.85
C ARG A 214 -19.35 -19.38 18.49
N THR A 215 -19.61 -18.39 19.36
CA THR A 215 -18.56 -17.70 20.11
C THR A 215 -19.11 -17.18 21.45
N ARG A 216 -18.21 -16.98 22.41
CA ARG A 216 -18.52 -16.32 23.68
C ARG A 216 -18.46 -14.80 23.61
N ALA A 217 -18.05 -14.26 22.48
CA ALA A 217 -17.85 -12.83 22.30
C ALA A 217 -19.16 -12.04 22.17
N VAL A 218 -20.29 -12.71 21.96
CA VAL A 218 -21.60 -12.08 21.78
C VAL A 218 -22.65 -12.73 22.70
N GLU A 219 -23.55 -11.91 23.23
CA GLU A 219 -24.66 -12.34 24.09
C GLU A 219 -25.93 -12.67 23.30
N SER A 220 -26.04 -12.17 22.10
CA SER A 220 -27.17 -12.40 21.19
C SER A 220 -26.64 -12.67 19.77
N VAL A 221 -27.50 -13.27 18.92
CA VAL A 221 -27.15 -13.47 17.51
C VAL A 221 -26.79 -12.12 16.89
N THR A 222 -25.58 -12.04 16.35
CA THR A 222 -25.00 -10.81 15.87
C THR A 222 -24.61 -10.96 14.41
N THR A 223 -25.06 -10.04 13.56
CA THR A 223 -24.63 -9.94 12.17
C THR A 223 -23.48 -8.96 12.07
N VAL A 224 -22.35 -9.38 11.53
CA VAL A 224 -21.20 -8.53 11.24
C VAL A 224 -21.07 -8.39 9.74
N LEU A 225 -21.17 -7.16 9.25
CA LEU A 225 -20.94 -6.80 7.85
C LEU A 225 -19.51 -6.31 7.71
N LEU A 226 -18.72 -7.00 6.87
CA LEU A 226 -17.42 -6.52 6.42
C LEU A 226 -17.64 -5.71 5.15
N MET A 227 -17.20 -4.46 5.13
CA MET A 227 -17.50 -3.52 4.06
C MET A 227 -16.24 -2.84 3.54
N ARG A 228 -16.31 -2.39 2.30
CA ARG A 228 -15.40 -1.44 1.71
C ARG A 228 -16.12 -0.13 1.50
N LEU A 229 -15.64 0.91 2.17
CA LEU A 229 -16.04 2.29 1.94
C LEU A 229 -15.09 2.91 0.92
N ARG A 230 -15.64 3.69 0.01
CA ARG A 230 -14.88 4.49 -0.96
C ARG A 230 -15.21 5.96 -0.74
N PHE A 231 -14.18 6.80 -0.81
CA PHE A 231 -14.31 8.23 -0.59
C PHE A 231 -13.67 8.98 -1.75
N THR A 232 -14.34 10.02 -2.18
CA THR A 232 -13.80 10.99 -3.13
C THR A 232 -13.28 12.19 -2.35
N LEU A 233 -11.97 12.44 -2.44
CA LEU A 233 -11.32 13.60 -1.81
C LEU A 233 -11.05 14.64 -2.89
N THR A 234 -11.65 15.82 -2.77
CA THR A 234 -11.43 16.95 -3.66
C THR A 234 -10.62 18.03 -2.94
N VAL A 235 -9.43 18.29 -3.43
CA VAL A 235 -8.53 19.30 -2.86
C VAL A 235 -8.53 20.55 -3.75
N SER A 236 -8.95 21.69 -3.19
CA SER A 236 -9.01 23.00 -3.87
C SER A 236 -9.82 22.98 -5.17
N GLY A 237 -10.81 22.11 -5.31
CA GLY A 237 -11.66 21.99 -6.49
C GLY A 237 -10.96 21.55 -7.79
N ARG A 238 -9.68 21.12 -7.69
CA ARG A 238 -8.85 20.82 -8.88
C ARG A 238 -8.32 19.38 -8.94
N ARG A 239 -8.14 18.73 -7.80
CA ARG A 239 -7.56 17.39 -7.74
C ARG A 239 -8.47 16.47 -6.97
N THR A 240 -8.96 15.45 -7.65
CA THR A 240 -9.78 14.40 -7.05
C THR A 240 -8.89 13.18 -6.79
N LEU A 241 -8.93 12.68 -5.57
CA LEU A 241 -8.27 11.46 -5.14
C LEU A 241 -9.34 10.47 -4.68
N LEU A 242 -9.10 9.19 -4.89
CA LEU A 242 -9.91 8.12 -4.35
C LEU A 242 -9.22 7.54 -3.12
N ALA A 243 -9.96 7.42 -2.02
CA ALA A 243 -9.54 6.66 -0.84
C ALA A 243 -10.49 5.49 -0.62
N GLU A 244 -9.95 4.39 -0.14
CA GLU A 244 -10.71 3.19 0.19
C GLU A 244 -10.36 2.75 1.63
N GLU A 245 -11.36 2.30 2.36
CA GLU A 245 -11.22 1.77 3.72
C GLU A 245 -12.01 0.48 3.85
N ALA A 246 -11.36 -0.57 4.37
CA ALA A 246 -12.05 -1.78 4.80
C ALA A 246 -12.45 -1.64 6.28
N THR A 247 -13.74 -1.83 6.58
CA THR A 247 -14.31 -1.63 7.91
C THR A 247 -15.43 -2.63 8.18
N ALA A 248 -15.95 -2.64 9.40
CA ALA A 248 -17.08 -3.50 9.75
C ALA A 248 -18.12 -2.77 10.60
N LEU A 249 -19.36 -3.24 10.52
CA LEU A 249 -20.46 -2.90 11.41
C LEU A 249 -21.06 -4.17 12.01
N ALA A 250 -21.39 -4.14 13.29
CA ALA A 250 -22.01 -5.27 13.98
C ALA A 250 -23.40 -4.90 14.52
N PHE A 251 -24.40 -5.70 14.18
CA PHE A 251 -25.80 -5.51 14.52
C PHE A 251 -26.31 -6.68 15.35
N ARG A 252 -26.98 -6.41 16.46
CA ARG A 252 -27.74 -7.45 17.17
C ARG A 252 -28.97 -7.82 16.37
N ARG A 253 -29.40 -9.06 16.51
CA ARG A 253 -30.60 -9.55 15.83
C ARG A 253 -31.81 -8.69 16.18
N GLY A 254 -32.49 -8.18 15.15
CA GLY A 254 -33.66 -7.31 15.30
C GLY A 254 -33.34 -5.82 15.41
N GLU A 255 -32.10 -5.42 15.61
CA GLU A 255 -31.67 -4.03 15.64
C GLU A 255 -31.25 -3.55 14.26
N GLN A 256 -31.49 -2.26 13.96
CA GLN A 256 -31.08 -1.60 12.73
C GLN A 256 -29.85 -0.69 12.98
N ASN A 257 -29.57 -0.35 14.23
CA ASN A 257 -28.40 0.42 14.60
C ASN A 257 -27.24 -0.51 15.02
N PRO A 258 -26.03 -0.26 14.57
CA PRO A 258 -24.88 -1.05 14.97
C PRO A 258 -24.51 -0.77 16.43
N PHE A 259 -24.20 -1.81 17.20
CA PHE A 259 -23.65 -1.65 18.54
C PHE A 259 -22.13 -1.59 18.57
N ALA A 260 -21.47 -2.02 17.50
CA ALA A 260 -20.04 -1.90 17.33
C ALA A 260 -19.71 -1.54 15.88
N THR A 261 -18.71 -0.70 15.70
CA THR A 261 -18.26 -0.16 14.40
C THR A 261 -16.75 -0.22 14.28
N GLY A 262 -16.24 -0.22 13.05
CA GLY A 262 -14.80 -0.14 12.76
C GLY A 262 -14.01 -1.26 13.43
N ALA A 263 -12.93 -0.90 14.13
CA ALA A 263 -12.04 -1.85 14.80
C ALA A 263 -12.74 -2.76 15.82
N ASN A 264 -13.74 -2.23 16.55
CA ASN A 264 -14.51 -3.01 17.53
C ASN A 264 -15.36 -4.09 16.86
N ALA A 265 -15.95 -3.80 15.69
CA ALA A 265 -16.70 -4.79 14.93
C ALA A 265 -15.77 -5.81 14.24
N LEU A 266 -14.60 -5.39 13.74
CA LEU A 266 -13.58 -6.27 13.18
C LEU A 266 -13.05 -7.25 14.24
N ALA A 267 -12.83 -6.79 15.48
CA ALA A 267 -12.38 -7.62 16.58
C ALA A 267 -13.32 -8.80 16.88
N LEU A 268 -14.62 -8.68 16.58
CA LEU A 268 -15.57 -9.78 16.70
C LEU A 268 -15.28 -10.92 15.72
N LEU A 269 -14.75 -10.60 14.53
CA LEU A 269 -14.38 -11.61 13.53
C LEU A 269 -13.09 -12.36 13.88
N GLU A 270 -12.29 -11.83 14.80
CA GLU A 270 -11.05 -12.46 15.29
C GLU A 270 -11.27 -13.42 16.46
N GLN A 271 -12.48 -13.42 17.03
CA GLN A 271 -12.81 -14.28 18.16
C GLN A 271 -12.88 -15.75 17.76
N GLU A 272 -12.41 -16.59 18.66
CA GLU A 272 -12.40 -18.04 18.43
C GLU A 272 -13.82 -18.61 18.31
N ALA A 273 -13.95 -19.55 17.38
CA ALA A 273 -15.13 -20.37 17.28
C ALA A 273 -15.13 -21.41 18.40
N THR A 274 -16.16 -21.42 19.24
CA THR A 274 -16.30 -22.38 20.35
C THR A 274 -17.02 -23.66 19.95
N GLY A 275 -17.65 -23.69 18.76
CA GLY A 275 -18.32 -24.88 18.26
C GLY A 275 -18.79 -24.72 16.82
N ASN A 276 -18.94 -25.85 16.15
CA ASN A 276 -19.48 -25.92 14.80
C ASN A 276 -20.99 -25.77 14.82
N ILE A 277 -21.54 -25.27 13.72
CA ILE A 277 -22.98 -25.13 13.46
C ILE A 277 -23.32 -26.03 12.29
N GLU A 278 -24.45 -26.72 12.37
CA GLU A 278 -24.92 -27.56 11.27
C GLU A 278 -25.17 -26.74 10.00
N ARG A 279 -24.86 -27.29 8.84
CA ARG A 279 -24.94 -26.63 7.55
C ARG A 279 -26.31 -25.97 7.29
N ILE A 280 -27.39 -26.67 7.60
CA ILE A 280 -28.76 -26.16 7.43
C ILE A 280 -28.98 -24.92 8.30
N ALA A 281 -28.46 -24.91 9.50
CA ALA A 281 -28.55 -23.75 10.40
C ALA A 281 -27.66 -22.58 9.91
N ILE A 282 -26.48 -22.85 9.33
CA ILE A 282 -25.64 -21.84 8.69
C ILE A 282 -26.41 -21.19 7.55
N GLU A 283 -26.94 -21.99 6.61
CA GLU A 283 -27.69 -21.51 5.44
C GLU A 283 -28.89 -20.63 5.86
N ARG A 284 -29.61 -21.06 6.89
CA ARG A 284 -30.72 -20.29 7.44
C ARG A 284 -30.28 -18.96 8.05
N GLN A 285 -29.27 -18.95 8.92
CA GLN A 285 -28.81 -17.74 9.58
C GLN A 285 -28.22 -16.71 8.60
N VAL A 286 -27.44 -17.19 7.65
CA VAL A 286 -26.88 -16.34 6.57
C VAL A 286 -28.00 -15.82 5.67
N GLY A 287 -28.96 -16.67 5.27
CA GLY A 287 -30.10 -16.26 4.45
C GLY A 287 -30.98 -15.21 5.14
N GLU A 288 -31.28 -15.39 6.43
CA GLU A 288 -32.01 -14.40 7.22
C GLU A 288 -31.26 -13.05 7.29
N ALA A 289 -29.93 -13.08 7.46
CA ALA A 289 -29.11 -11.88 7.52
C ALA A 289 -28.99 -11.18 6.15
N LEU A 290 -28.87 -11.94 5.05
CA LEU A 290 -28.85 -11.40 3.68
C LEU A 290 -30.17 -10.71 3.33
N ASN A 291 -31.31 -11.28 3.72
CA ASN A 291 -32.64 -10.69 3.48
C ASN A 291 -32.87 -9.37 4.23
N ARG A 292 -31.98 -9.05 5.19
CA ARG A 292 -32.05 -7.82 6.00
C ARG A 292 -31.00 -6.79 5.62
N LEU A 293 -30.23 -6.99 4.56
CA LEU A 293 -29.20 -6.04 4.16
C LEU A 293 -29.75 -4.64 3.91
N ASP A 294 -30.92 -4.53 3.28
CA ASP A 294 -31.57 -3.26 3.02
C ASP A 294 -31.97 -2.52 4.31
N ASP A 295 -32.30 -3.28 5.39
CA ASP A 295 -32.59 -2.70 6.70
C ASP A 295 -31.37 -1.97 7.30
N TYR A 296 -30.16 -2.35 6.93
CA TYR A 296 -28.91 -1.78 7.44
C TYR A 296 -28.38 -0.61 6.60
N GLU A 297 -28.87 -0.40 5.39
CA GLU A 297 -28.39 0.68 4.50
C GLU A 297 -28.39 2.08 5.15
N PRO A 298 -29.44 2.51 5.90
CA PRO A 298 -29.40 3.82 6.54
C PRO A 298 -28.26 3.97 7.55
N ALA A 299 -27.99 2.92 8.35
CA ALA A 299 -26.89 2.92 9.32
C ALA A 299 -25.52 2.90 8.64
N ILE A 300 -25.39 2.15 7.54
CA ILE A 300 -24.17 2.12 6.71
C ILE A 300 -23.91 3.52 6.13
N GLY A 301 -24.94 4.18 5.59
CA GLY A 301 -24.83 5.53 5.05
C GLY A 301 -24.40 6.56 6.11
N THR A 302 -25.01 6.51 7.29
CA THR A 302 -24.63 7.37 8.41
C THR A 302 -23.18 7.17 8.80
N PHE A 303 -22.76 5.92 8.98
CA PHE A 303 -21.38 5.60 9.33
C PHE A 303 -20.39 6.04 8.24
N ALA A 304 -20.73 5.88 6.96
CA ALA A 304 -19.87 6.31 5.86
C ALA A 304 -19.66 7.83 5.86
N HIS A 305 -20.70 8.62 6.17
CA HIS A 305 -20.57 10.07 6.30
C HIS A 305 -19.73 10.48 7.53
N GLU A 306 -19.91 9.81 8.68
CA GLU A 306 -19.07 10.03 9.87
C GLU A 306 -17.59 9.75 9.56
N ARG A 307 -17.31 8.68 8.80
CA ARG A 307 -15.94 8.35 8.37
C ARG A 307 -15.38 9.37 7.38
N ALA A 308 -16.19 9.87 6.45
CA ALA A 308 -15.80 10.91 5.51
C ALA A 308 -15.40 12.20 6.26
N GLU A 309 -16.18 12.59 7.26
CA GLU A 309 -15.88 13.76 8.10
C GLU A 309 -14.59 13.55 8.91
N ALA A 310 -14.40 12.37 9.52
CA ALA A 310 -13.16 12.05 10.22
C ALA A 310 -11.92 12.09 9.30
N LEU A 311 -12.04 11.58 8.06
CA LEU A 311 -10.97 11.67 7.06
C LEU A 311 -10.67 13.13 6.66
N ARG A 312 -11.70 13.95 6.52
CA ARG A 312 -11.54 15.38 6.25
C ARG A 312 -10.78 16.08 7.38
N GLU A 313 -11.16 15.80 8.64
CA GLU A 313 -10.49 16.35 9.82
C GLU A 313 -9.03 15.89 9.92
N ASP A 314 -8.77 14.60 9.65
CA ASP A 314 -7.41 14.05 9.63
C ASP A 314 -6.55 14.75 8.58
N HIS A 315 -7.10 14.98 7.39
CA HIS A 315 -6.42 15.70 6.31
C HIS A 315 -6.15 17.16 6.69
N ASP A 316 -7.12 17.84 7.29
CA ASP A 316 -6.98 19.23 7.73
C ASP A 316 -5.92 19.35 8.85
N ARG A 317 -5.85 18.40 9.79
CA ARG A 317 -4.79 18.36 10.82
C ARG A 317 -3.39 18.23 10.22
N VAL A 318 -3.21 17.30 9.28
CA VAL A 318 -1.92 17.14 8.59
C VAL A 318 -1.55 18.41 7.82
N LYS A 319 -2.53 19.05 7.17
CA LYS A 319 -2.33 20.30 6.45
C LYS A 319 -1.89 21.43 7.37
N VAL A 320 -2.52 21.59 8.53
CA VAL A 320 -2.11 22.59 9.54
C VAL A 320 -0.69 22.32 10.03
N ALA A 321 -0.36 21.05 10.33
CA ALA A 321 0.97 20.64 10.76
C ALA A 321 2.05 20.89 9.69
N THR A 322 1.70 20.80 8.40
CA THR A 322 2.61 21.05 7.27
C THR A 322 2.60 22.51 6.77
N ARG A 323 1.90 23.42 7.47
CA ARG A 323 1.73 24.82 7.06
C ARG A 323 1.24 24.99 5.62
N GLY A 324 0.41 24.07 5.14
CA GLY A 324 -0.24 24.18 3.84
C GLY A 324 -1.32 25.24 3.86
N GLU A 325 -1.08 26.40 3.23
CA GLU A 325 -2.06 27.48 3.17
C GLU A 325 -3.12 27.25 2.08
N GLY A 326 -4.37 27.56 2.40
CA GLY A 326 -5.40 27.96 1.43
C GLY A 326 -6.18 26.85 0.68
N ALA A 327 -5.84 25.56 0.81
CA ALA A 327 -6.60 24.51 0.12
C ALA A 327 -7.79 24.01 0.98
N THR A 328 -9.00 24.04 0.48
CA THR A 328 -10.16 23.35 1.08
C THR A 328 -10.14 21.89 0.65
N THR A 329 -10.44 21.00 1.59
CA THR A 329 -10.60 19.56 1.33
C THR A 329 -12.04 19.19 1.56
N GLU A 330 -12.66 18.58 0.56
CA GLU A 330 -13.97 17.99 0.64
C GLU A 330 -13.81 16.47 0.54
N VAL A 331 -14.50 15.74 1.40
CA VAL A 331 -14.49 14.27 1.40
C VAL A 331 -15.93 13.78 1.36
N GLU A 332 -16.25 13.03 0.33
CA GLU A 332 -17.60 12.49 0.14
C GLU A 332 -17.55 10.96 0.04
N PRO A 333 -18.45 10.24 0.75
CA PRO A 333 -18.55 8.80 0.60
C PRO A 333 -19.24 8.44 -0.72
N ALA A 334 -18.71 7.45 -1.42
CA ALA A 334 -19.37 6.85 -2.57
C ALA A 334 -20.34 5.76 -2.08
N LEU A 335 -21.64 6.04 -2.18
CA LEU A 335 -22.70 5.11 -1.77
C LEU A 335 -23.38 4.48 -3.00
N PRO A 336 -23.92 3.25 -2.89
CA PRO A 336 -23.90 2.38 -1.70
C PRO A 336 -22.49 1.84 -1.41
N ALA A 337 -22.25 1.49 -0.13
CA ALA A 337 -21.01 0.84 0.27
C ALA A 337 -20.96 -0.61 -0.24
N ASP A 338 -19.74 -1.11 -0.52
CA ASP A 338 -19.60 -2.50 -0.96
C ASP A 338 -19.58 -3.44 0.26
N VAL A 339 -20.57 -4.30 0.41
CA VAL A 339 -20.55 -5.39 1.38
C VAL A 339 -19.70 -6.52 0.83
N ILE A 340 -18.49 -6.71 1.39
CA ILE A 340 -17.53 -7.71 0.94
C ILE A 340 -17.62 -9.03 1.71
N GLY A 341 -18.25 -9.02 2.88
CA GLY A 341 -18.50 -10.22 3.66
C GLY A 341 -19.63 -10.03 4.66
N LEU A 342 -20.34 -11.13 4.98
CA LEU A 342 -21.40 -11.19 5.96
C LEU A 342 -21.20 -12.38 6.88
N TYR A 343 -21.13 -12.13 8.19
CA TYR A 343 -20.88 -13.17 9.18
C TYR A 343 -21.92 -13.10 10.30
N VAL A 344 -22.40 -14.27 10.72
CA VAL A 344 -23.37 -14.36 11.80
C VAL A 344 -22.73 -15.06 12.98
N LEU A 345 -22.58 -14.34 14.08
CA LEU A 345 -22.08 -14.86 15.35
C LEU A 345 -23.26 -15.32 16.20
N VAL A 346 -23.19 -16.55 16.66
CA VAL A 346 -24.20 -17.16 17.51
C VAL A 346 -23.64 -17.29 18.92
N PRO A 347 -24.35 -16.82 19.96
CA PRO A 347 -23.87 -16.96 21.32
C PRO A 347 -23.73 -18.43 21.71
N GLU A 348 -22.70 -18.75 22.49
CA GLU A 348 -22.60 -20.04 23.16
C GLU A 348 -23.62 -20.04 24.31
N ILE A 349 -24.57 -20.96 24.22
CA ILE A 349 -25.51 -21.18 25.34
C ILE A 349 -24.78 -22.02 26.38
N VAL A 350 -24.51 -21.43 27.54
CA VAL A 350 -23.90 -22.11 28.70
C VAL A 350 -24.93 -23.01 29.36
#